data_c578164da094eca4bb76d81716971d74
#
_entry.id   c578164da094eca4bb76d81716971d74
#
_cell.length_a   1.000
_cell.length_b   1.000
_cell.length_c   1.000
_cell.angle_alpha   90.00
_cell.angle_beta   90.00
_cell.angle_gamma   90.00
#
_symmetry.space_group_name_H-M   'P 1'
#
loop_
_entity.id
_entity.type
_entity.pdbx_description
1 polymer ?
#
loop_
_entity_poly.entity_id
_entity_poly.type
_entity_poly.pdbx_seq_one_letter_code
_entity_poly.pdbx_strand_id
1 'polypeptide(L)'
;MITSLVVLILMILVSGCTPRPVATKADIFPRMYEEQPRSILILPPMNESTDAEAKSYYMTTIEMPFALMGYYIFPVEMVSDIMKQEGVYDTELLYHLPLDKFYEYFGADAVLYTRIKKWDVAYAVIASSLTIVIEAEIVSTKTSQQLWKYTGSVHIDLGGGNNAGGLAGLLVSAIATAVNTAAVDYVDYAHVANARLIRTLPVGPYHPNYLKDQAMPLQKQR
;
A
#
# COMPACT_ATOMS: atom_id res chain seq x y z
N MET A 1 -49.87 16.27 -33.74
CA MET A 1 -48.51 15.89 -34.24
C MET A 1 -47.38 16.56 -33.44
N ILE A 2 -47.42 17.84 -33.16
CA ILE A 2 -46.34 18.55 -32.42
C ILE A 2 -46.20 18.05 -30.99
N THR A 3 -47.28 17.80 -30.27
CA THR A 3 -47.26 17.27 -28.90
C THR A 3 -46.64 15.89 -28.80
N SER A 4 -46.88 15.03 -29.79
CA SER A 4 -46.31 13.68 -29.85
C SER A 4 -44.79 13.70 -30.09
N LEU A 5 -44.30 14.67 -30.87
CA LEU A 5 -42.87 14.86 -31.14
C LEU A 5 -42.12 15.39 -29.90
N VAL A 6 -42.76 16.30 -29.15
CA VAL A 6 -42.17 16.87 -27.92
C VAL A 6 -42.03 15.78 -26.82
N VAL A 7 -43.02 14.92 -26.67
CA VAL A 7 -42.96 13.78 -25.72
C VAL A 7 -41.86 12.77 -26.10
N LEU A 8 -41.69 12.51 -27.41
CA LEU A 8 -40.63 11.61 -27.89
C LEU A 8 -39.22 12.18 -27.65
N ILE A 9 -39.03 13.48 -27.84
CA ILE A 9 -37.77 14.18 -27.58
C ILE A 9 -37.49 14.21 -26.07
N LEU A 10 -38.49 14.38 -25.22
CA LEU A 10 -38.34 14.39 -23.77
C LEU A 10 -37.94 12.99 -23.23
N MET A 11 -38.42 11.90 -23.84
CA MET A 11 -38.03 10.55 -23.48
C MET A 11 -36.55 10.20 -23.82
N ILE A 12 -36.00 10.84 -24.86
CA ILE A 12 -34.59 10.61 -25.27
C ILE A 12 -33.62 11.32 -24.32
N LEU A 13 -34.05 12.42 -23.65
CA LEU A 13 -33.20 13.16 -22.71
C LEU A 13 -33.03 12.50 -21.33
N VAL A 14 -33.80 11.48 -21.00
CA VAL A 14 -33.71 10.77 -19.71
C VAL A 14 -32.76 9.59 -19.77
N SER A 15 -32.23 9.19 -20.92
CA SER A 15 -31.33 8.06 -21.10
C SER A 15 -29.86 8.47 -20.99
N GLY A 16 -29.33 8.68 -19.76
CA GLY A 16 -27.93 8.96 -19.81
C GLY A 16 -27.08 9.14 -18.60
N CYS A 17 -27.39 8.66 -17.44
CA CYS A 17 -26.37 8.53 -16.40
C CYS A 17 -26.41 7.08 -15.84
N THR A 18 -25.83 6.14 -16.59
CA THR A 18 -25.45 4.87 -15.97
C THR A 18 -24.25 5.16 -15.09
N PRO A 19 -24.34 4.96 -13.76
CA PRO A 19 -23.18 5.08 -12.90
C PRO A 19 -22.12 4.09 -13.39
N ARG A 20 -20.90 4.58 -13.64
CA ARG A 20 -19.79 3.75 -14.06
C ARG A 20 -19.54 2.74 -12.93
N PRO A 21 -19.59 1.43 -13.16
CA PRO A 21 -19.31 0.47 -12.11
C PRO A 21 -17.93 0.72 -11.51
N VAL A 22 -17.87 0.78 -10.19
CA VAL A 22 -16.59 0.92 -9.49
C VAL A 22 -15.86 -0.41 -9.63
N ALA A 23 -14.60 -0.38 -10.09
CA ALA A 23 -13.79 -1.57 -10.27
C ALA A 23 -13.58 -2.27 -8.92
N THR A 24 -13.71 -3.58 -8.91
CA THR A 24 -13.51 -4.42 -7.72
C THR A 24 -12.05 -4.83 -7.56
N LYS A 25 -11.69 -5.44 -6.42
CA LYS A 25 -10.36 -6.01 -6.22
C LYS A 25 -10.02 -7.05 -7.28
N ALA A 26 -10.97 -7.92 -7.63
CA ALA A 26 -10.76 -8.96 -8.66
C ALA A 26 -10.57 -8.37 -10.06
N ASP A 27 -11.23 -7.25 -10.38
CA ASP A 27 -11.06 -6.58 -11.67
C ASP A 27 -9.66 -5.96 -11.82
N ILE A 28 -9.08 -5.47 -10.72
CA ILE A 28 -7.79 -4.77 -10.73
C ILE A 28 -6.62 -5.74 -10.50
N PHE A 29 -6.81 -6.73 -9.63
CA PHE A 29 -5.76 -7.68 -9.24
C PHE A 29 -6.17 -9.14 -9.47
N PRO A 30 -6.61 -9.53 -10.69
CA PRO A 30 -7.09 -10.89 -10.97
C PRO A 30 -6.05 -11.96 -10.64
N ARG A 31 -4.77 -11.68 -10.91
CA ARG A 31 -3.66 -12.62 -10.66
C ARG A 31 -3.45 -12.97 -9.19
N MET A 32 -3.78 -12.07 -8.26
CA MET A 32 -3.75 -12.41 -6.83
C MET A 32 -4.71 -13.55 -6.49
N TYR A 33 -5.86 -13.59 -7.16
CA TYR A 33 -6.87 -14.63 -6.97
C TYR A 33 -6.61 -15.89 -7.82
N GLU A 34 -5.89 -15.77 -8.93
CA GLU A 34 -5.49 -16.89 -9.78
C GLU A 34 -4.30 -17.65 -9.18
N GLU A 35 -3.25 -16.94 -8.77
CA GLU A 35 -2.01 -17.56 -8.26
C GLU A 35 -2.06 -17.86 -6.75
N GLN A 36 -2.89 -17.15 -6.00
CA GLN A 36 -3.14 -17.37 -4.57
C GLN A 36 -1.86 -17.53 -3.74
N PRO A 37 -0.94 -16.55 -3.76
CA PRO A 37 0.30 -16.65 -3.01
C PRO A 37 0.00 -16.80 -1.51
N ARG A 38 0.70 -17.74 -0.85
CA ARG A 38 0.57 -17.98 0.60
C ARG A 38 1.58 -17.19 1.40
N SER A 39 2.75 -17.00 0.81
CA SER A 39 3.87 -16.35 1.45
C SER A 39 4.36 -15.16 0.63
N ILE A 40 4.75 -14.11 1.35
CA ILE A 40 5.33 -12.90 0.76
C ILE A 40 6.65 -12.62 1.46
N LEU A 41 7.72 -12.57 0.68
CA LEU A 41 9.03 -12.14 1.12
C LEU A 41 9.10 -10.62 0.95
N ILE A 42 9.27 -9.92 2.06
CA ILE A 42 9.38 -8.45 2.06
C ILE A 42 10.84 -8.08 1.94
N LEU A 43 11.21 -7.38 0.87
CA LEU A 43 12.55 -6.81 0.73
C LEU A 43 12.66 -5.47 1.46
N PRO A 44 13.86 -5.14 1.96
CA PRO A 44 14.14 -3.80 2.46
C PRO A 44 13.74 -2.75 1.40
N PRO A 45 13.04 -1.65 1.77
CA PRO A 45 12.59 -0.67 0.79
C PRO A 45 13.77 0.09 0.18
N MET A 46 13.65 0.45 -1.10
CA MET A 46 14.51 1.45 -1.72
C MET A 46 14.09 2.84 -1.23
N ASN A 47 15.04 3.58 -0.68
CA ASN A 47 14.81 4.96 -0.25
C ASN A 47 15.27 5.94 -1.34
N GLU A 48 14.31 6.50 -2.05
CA GLU A 48 14.53 7.54 -3.06
C GLU A 48 14.14 8.93 -2.52
N SER A 49 13.82 9.02 -1.22
CA SER A 49 13.49 10.29 -0.56
C SER A 49 14.76 11.03 -0.08
N THR A 50 14.56 12.25 0.38
CA THR A 50 15.65 13.08 0.96
C THR A 50 15.92 12.76 2.43
N ASP A 51 15.03 12.05 3.11
CA ASP A 51 15.19 11.64 4.51
C ASP A 51 15.94 10.31 4.58
N ALA A 52 17.15 10.32 5.13
CA ALA A 52 17.99 9.13 5.24
C ALA A 52 17.38 8.04 6.15
N GLU A 53 16.61 8.42 7.17
CA GLU A 53 16.02 7.51 8.14
C GLU A 53 14.67 6.91 7.70
N ALA A 54 14.09 7.42 6.61
CA ALA A 54 12.79 6.96 6.11
C ALA A 54 12.73 5.44 5.90
N LYS A 55 13.83 4.83 5.43
CA LYS A 55 13.96 3.39 5.29
C LYS A 55 13.81 2.67 6.62
N SER A 56 14.51 3.13 7.65
CA SER A 56 14.48 2.54 8.99
C SER A 56 13.08 2.62 9.59
N TYR A 57 12.43 3.79 9.55
CA TYR A 57 11.06 3.96 10.04
C TYR A 57 10.06 3.04 9.32
N TYR A 58 10.22 2.91 8.00
CA TYR A 58 9.30 2.12 7.20
C TYR A 58 9.47 0.61 7.44
N MET A 59 10.71 0.11 7.54
CA MET A 59 11.02 -1.31 7.75
C MET A 59 10.40 -1.85 9.04
N THR A 60 10.42 -1.09 10.12
CA THR A 60 9.90 -1.53 11.43
C THR A 60 8.38 -1.75 11.43
N THR A 61 7.66 -1.26 10.44
CA THR A 61 6.19 -1.20 10.43
C THR A 61 5.53 -2.00 9.31
N ILE A 62 6.28 -2.47 8.31
CA ILE A 62 5.72 -3.05 7.07
C ILE A 62 5.17 -4.48 7.26
N GLU A 63 5.78 -5.29 8.13
CA GLU A 63 5.46 -6.73 8.25
C GLU A 63 4.07 -6.98 8.81
N MET A 64 3.74 -6.32 9.93
CA MET A 64 2.48 -6.53 10.64
C MET A 64 1.25 -6.33 9.77
N PRO A 65 1.11 -5.25 8.98
CA PRO A 65 -0.02 -5.07 8.09
C PRO A 65 -0.24 -6.22 7.11
N PHE A 66 0.83 -6.74 6.49
CA PHE A 66 0.73 -7.86 5.56
C PHE A 66 0.38 -9.17 6.26
N ALA A 67 0.93 -9.42 7.45
CA ALA A 67 0.57 -10.57 8.28
C ALA A 67 -0.92 -10.52 8.68
N LEU A 68 -1.45 -9.36 9.07
CA LEU A 68 -2.86 -9.16 9.39
C LEU A 68 -3.77 -9.36 8.16
N MET A 69 -3.27 -9.11 6.95
CA MET A 69 -3.98 -9.45 5.71
C MET A 69 -4.01 -10.96 5.41
N GLY A 70 -3.38 -11.79 6.24
CA GLY A 70 -3.43 -13.25 6.14
C GLY A 70 -2.40 -13.85 5.20
N TYR A 71 -1.23 -13.25 5.10
CA TYR A 71 -0.07 -13.83 4.41
C TYR A 71 0.95 -14.33 5.42
N TYR A 72 1.68 -15.39 5.07
CA TYR A 72 2.92 -15.75 5.76
C TYR A 72 4.00 -14.76 5.32
N ILE A 73 4.63 -14.09 6.30
CA ILE A 73 5.64 -13.05 6.04
C ILE A 73 7.00 -13.55 6.52
N PHE A 74 8.00 -13.44 5.66
CA PHE A 74 9.39 -13.61 6.06
C PHE A 74 9.87 -12.30 6.68
N PRO A 75 10.42 -12.32 7.92
CA PRO A 75 10.89 -11.10 8.58
C PRO A 75 11.96 -10.39 7.76
N VAL A 76 11.77 -9.11 7.48
CA VAL A 76 12.64 -8.32 6.58
C VAL A 76 14.08 -8.26 7.06
N GLU A 77 14.31 -8.21 8.38
CA GLU A 77 15.65 -8.23 8.97
C GLU A 77 16.34 -9.58 8.74
N MET A 78 15.62 -10.69 8.93
CA MET A 78 16.16 -12.03 8.67
C MET A 78 16.52 -12.20 7.19
N VAL A 79 15.66 -11.75 6.29
CA VAL A 79 15.93 -11.78 4.85
C VAL A 79 17.19 -10.96 4.54
N SER A 80 17.28 -9.75 5.08
CA SER A 80 18.44 -8.87 4.92
C SER A 80 19.74 -9.53 5.39
N ASP A 81 19.71 -10.18 6.56
CA ASP A 81 20.90 -10.82 7.13
C ASP A 81 21.34 -12.06 6.34
N ILE A 82 20.41 -12.89 5.87
CA ILE A 82 20.71 -14.03 4.99
C ILE A 82 21.35 -13.54 3.69
N MET A 83 20.76 -12.50 3.08
CA MET A 83 21.29 -11.97 1.83
C MET A 83 22.67 -11.32 1.99
N LYS A 84 22.96 -10.68 3.13
CA LYS A 84 24.30 -10.20 3.45
C LYS A 84 25.32 -11.34 3.55
N GLN A 85 24.94 -12.48 4.13
CA GLN A 85 25.80 -13.66 4.18
C GLN A 85 26.13 -14.22 2.79
N GLU A 86 25.19 -14.07 1.84
CA GLU A 86 25.38 -14.41 0.43
C GLU A 86 26.12 -13.31 -0.37
N GLY A 87 26.60 -12.25 0.32
CA GLY A 87 27.38 -11.16 -0.30
C GLY A 87 26.54 -10.03 -0.90
N VAL A 88 25.23 -10.01 -0.66
CA VAL A 88 24.33 -8.95 -1.16
C VAL A 88 24.06 -7.95 -0.03
N TYR A 89 24.80 -6.85 -0.03
CA TYR A 89 24.76 -5.84 1.03
C TYR A 89 23.83 -4.67 0.72
N ASP A 90 23.61 -4.38 -0.55
CA ASP A 90 22.85 -3.23 -1.00
C ASP A 90 21.45 -3.61 -1.44
N THR A 91 20.48 -2.77 -1.11
CA THR A 91 19.07 -2.97 -1.49
C THR A 91 18.91 -2.99 -3.01
N GLU A 92 19.66 -2.17 -3.73
CA GLU A 92 19.68 -2.10 -5.19
C GLU A 92 20.03 -3.45 -5.81
N LEU A 93 21.02 -4.16 -5.24
CA LEU A 93 21.40 -5.49 -5.69
C LEU A 93 20.29 -6.51 -5.45
N LEU A 94 19.60 -6.42 -4.29
CA LEU A 94 18.44 -7.29 -4.02
C LEU A 94 17.33 -7.13 -5.06
N TYR A 95 17.08 -5.89 -5.51
CA TYR A 95 16.04 -5.60 -6.50
C TYR A 95 16.38 -6.09 -7.91
N HIS A 96 17.64 -6.41 -8.16
CA HIS A 96 18.12 -6.97 -9.43
C HIS A 96 18.31 -8.49 -9.42
N LEU A 97 18.10 -9.15 -8.26
CA LEU A 97 18.20 -10.60 -8.20
C LEU A 97 17.06 -11.25 -9.00
N PRO A 98 17.36 -12.36 -9.71
CA PRO A 98 16.31 -13.15 -10.36
C PRO A 98 15.29 -13.67 -9.34
N LEU A 99 14.01 -13.63 -9.70
CA LEU A 99 12.90 -14.00 -8.80
C LEU A 99 12.94 -15.46 -8.36
N ASP A 100 13.43 -16.34 -9.21
CA ASP A 100 13.62 -17.77 -8.89
C ASP A 100 14.60 -18.01 -7.74
N LYS A 101 15.57 -17.10 -7.52
CA LYS A 101 16.46 -17.16 -6.36
C LYS A 101 15.73 -16.96 -5.04
N PHE A 102 14.76 -16.08 -4.98
CA PHE A 102 13.95 -15.91 -3.76
C PHE A 102 13.09 -17.15 -3.48
N TYR A 103 12.63 -17.85 -4.51
CA TYR A 103 11.98 -19.14 -4.33
C TYR A 103 12.96 -20.22 -3.87
N GLU A 104 14.14 -20.28 -4.47
CA GLU A 104 15.19 -21.25 -4.13
C GLU A 104 15.67 -21.11 -2.68
N TYR A 105 15.97 -19.89 -2.23
CA TYR A 105 16.49 -19.63 -0.89
C TYR A 105 15.45 -19.66 0.21
N PHE A 106 14.24 -19.15 -0.06
CA PHE A 106 13.23 -18.93 0.98
C PHE A 106 11.96 -19.76 0.78
N GLY A 107 11.72 -20.33 -0.40
CA GLY A 107 10.44 -20.95 -0.74
C GLY A 107 9.27 -19.97 -0.81
N ALA A 108 9.56 -18.68 -0.98
CA ALA A 108 8.55 -17.64 -1.03
C ALA A 108 7.74 -17.69 -2.33
N ASP A 109 6.40 -17.60 -2.24
CA ASP A 109 5.54 -17.58 -3.42
C ASP A 109 5.60 -16.26 -4.17
N ALA A 110 5.83 -15.15 -3.45
CA ALA A 110 5.90 -13.82 -4.04
C ALA A 110 6.88 -12.92 -3.27
N VAL A 111 7.33 -11.86 -3.92
CA VAL A 111 8.24 -10.85 -3.36
C VAL A 111 7.53 -9.50 -3.36
N LEU A 112 7.62 -8.78 -2.24
CA LEU A 112 7.19 -7.39 -2.13
C LEU A 112 8.40 -6.47 -2.34
N TYR A 113 8.32 -5.65 -3.37
CA TYR A 113 9.21 -4.53 -3.64
C TYR A 113 8.55 -3.24 -3.19
N THR A 114 9.28 -2.39 -2.48
CA THR A 114 8.79 -1.10 -2.00
C THR A 114 9.79 0.01 -2.28
N ARG A 115 9.30 1.15 -2.79
CA ARG A 115 10.09 2.36 -3.02
C ARG A 115 9.49 3.51 -2.23
N ILE A 116 10.28 4.14 -1.38
CA ILE A 116 9.92 5.37 -0.69
C ILE A 116 10.29 6.52 -1.61
N LYS A 117 9.31 7.03 -2.35
CA LYS A 117 9.52 8.11 -3.34
C LYS A 117 9.65 9.47 -2.69
N LYS A 118 8.97 9.64 -1.56
CA LYS A 118 8.96 10.90 -0.82
C LYS A 118 8.76 10.63 0.66
N TRP A 119 9.54 11.37 1.47
CA TRP A 119 9.40 11.45 2.91
C TRP A 119 9.85 12.84 3.32
N ASP A 120 8.97 13.83 3.14
CA ASP A 120 9.35 15.22 3.27
C ASP A 120 8.51 15.90 4.33
N VAL A 121 9.21 16.60 5.23
CA VAL A 121 8.60 17.49 6.21
C VAL A 121 8.68 18.93 5.68
N ALA A 122 7.52 19.54 5.47
CA ALA A 122 7.42 20.95 5.17
C ALA A 122 7.14 21.74 6.45
N TYR A 123 8.01 22.69 6.74
CA TYR A 123 7.87 23.60 7.89
C TYR A 123 7.31 24.92 7.41
N ALA A 124 6.18 25.35 7.96
CA ALA A 124 5.63 26.68 7.79
C ALA A 124 5.46 27.36 9.14
N VAL A 125 5.38 28.68 9.16
CA VAL A 125 5.33 29.49 10.41
C VAL A 125 4.16 29.11 11.32
N ILE A 126 3.08 28.60 10.74
CA ILE A 126 1.82 28.27 11.44
C ILE A 126 1.37 26.82 11.27
N ALA A 127 2.04 26.03 10.42
CA ALA A 127 1.70 24.63 10.22
C ALA A 127 2.90 23.87 9.68
N SER A 128 3.12 22.66 10.17
CA SER A 128 4.07 21.72 9.61
C SER A 128 3.32 20.53 9.05
N SER A 129 3.79 19.96 7.95
CA SER A 129 3.17 18.78 7.35
C SER A 129 4.21 17.78 6.89
N LEU A 130 3.90 16.49 6.99
CA LEU A 130 4.68 15.40 6.45
C LEU A 130 3.96 14.83 5.23
N THR A 131 4.67 14.67 4.13
CA THR A 131 4.20 13.99 2.93
C THR A 131 5.01 12.73 2.70
N ILE A 132 4.33 11.57 2.70
CA ILE A 132 4.91 10.26 2.40
C ILE A 132 4.33 9.77 1.07
N VAL A 133 5.20 9.38 0.13
CA VAL A 133 4.78 8.76 -1.14
C VAL A 133 5.45 7.40 -1.26
N ILE A 134 4.64 6.35 -1.39
CA ILE A 134 5.10 4.96 -1.48
C ILE A 134 4.62 4.37 -2.81
N GLU A 135 5.53 3.68 -3.47
CA GLU A 135 5.23 2.72 -4.53
C GLU A 135 5.56 1.33 -4.03
N ALA A 136 4.67 0.38 -4.28
CA ALA A 136 4.88 -1.01 -3.89
C ALA A 136 4.30 -1.95 -4.95
N GLU A 137 4.92 -3.11 -5.11
CA GLU A 137 4.42 -4.16 -5.99
C GLU A 137 4.74 -5.55 -5.43
N ILE A 138 3.82 -6.48 -5.65
CA ILE A 138 4.02 -7.89 -5.36
C ILE A 138 4.18 -8.62 -6.68
N VAL A 139 5.28 -9.37 -6.80
CA VAL A 139 5.63 -10.13 -8.00
C VAL A 139 5.76 -11.61 -7.65
N SER A 140 5.17 -12.48 -8.44
CA SER A 140 5.27 -13.94 -8.29
C SER A 140 6.70 -14.42 -8.53
N THR A 141 7.22 -15.26 -7.64
CA THR A 141 8.51 -15.91 -7.83
C THR A 141 8.47 -17.03 -8.86
N LYS A 142 7.27 -17.57 -9.12
CA LYS A 142 7.05 -18.72 -10.03
C LYS A 142 6.81 -18.28 -11.47
N THR A 143 6.01 -17.23 -11.66
CA THR A 143 5.58 -16.79 -13.00
C THR A 143 6.23 -15.49 -13.42
N SER A 144 6.93 -14.78 -12.52
CA SER A 144 7.48 -13.44 -12.71
C SER A 144 6.41 -12.40 -13.08
N GLN A 145 5.14 -12.69 -12.80
CA GLN A 145 4.04 -11.78 -13.09
C GLN A 145 3.78 -10.85 -11.91
N GLN A 146 3.48 -9.59 -12.22
CA GLN A 146 3.01 -8.63 -11.21
C GLN A 146 1.60 -9.05 -10.76
N LEU A 147 1.47 -9.36 -9.47
CA LEU A 147 0.22 -9.78 -8.84
C LEU A 147 -0.58 -8.60 -8.31
N TRP A 148 0.11 -7.63 -7.70
CA TRP A 148 -0.49 -6.45 -7.10
C TRP A 148 0.45 -5.26 -7.22
N LYS A 149 -0.12 -4.07 -7.30
CA LYS A 149 0.61 -2.81 -7.35
C LYS A 149 -0.12 -1.73 -6.55
N TYR A 150 0.66 -0.89 -5.90
CA TYR A 150 0.19 0.28 -5.18
C TYR A 150 1.06 1.49 -5.52
N THR A 151 0.42 2.64 -5.69
CA THR A 151 1.07 3.95 -5.67
C THR A 151 0.17 4.89 -4.90
N GLY A 152 0.64 5.44 -3.82
CA GLY A 152 -0.18 6.31 -2.98
C GLY A 152 0.62 7.31 -2.18
N SER A 153 -0.07 8.36 -1.77
CA SER A 153 0.49 9.41 -0.90
C SER A 153 -0.31 9.54 0.38
N VAL A 154 0.39 9.85 1.46
CA VAL A 154 -0.19 10.23 2.75
C VAL A 154 0.30 11.64 3.05
N HIS A 155 -0.63 12.52 3.36
CA HIS A 155 -0.35 13.87 3.82
C HIS A 155 -0.83 14.01 5.25
N ILE A 156 0.08 14.37 6.15
CA ILE A 156 -0.15 14.43 7.59
C ILE A 156 0.13 15.86 8.06
N ASP A 157 -0.86 16.48 8.69
CA ASP A 157 -0.70 17.78 9.33
C ASP A 157 -0.04 17.56 10.71
N LEU A 158 1.15 18.13 10.90
CA LEU A 158 1.91 18.07 12.15
C LEU A 158 1.57 19.24 13.09
N GLY A 159 0.77 20.20 12.63
CA GLY A 159 0.40 21.42 13.37
C GLY A 159 -0.71 21.26 14.43
N GLY A 160 -1.17 20.05 14.70
CA GLY A 160 -2.16 19.78 15.77
C GLY A 160 -3.60 20.19 15.43
N GLY A 161 -3.92 20.50 14.20
CA GLY A 161 -5.28 20.83 13.74
C GLY A 161 -6.15 19.59 13.57
N ASN A 162 -7.30 19.55 14.25
CA ASN A 162 -8.26 18.43 14.32
C ASN A 162 -9.04 18.14 13.01
N ASN A 163 -8.45 18.22 11.83
CA ASN A 163 -9.18 18.17 10.56
C ASN A 163 -8.99 16.87 9.73
N ALA A 164 -8.64 15.76 10.34
CA ALA A 164 -8.66 14.47 9.66
C ALA A 164 -9.98 13.74 9.94
N GLY A 165 -10.99 13.96 9.11
CA GLY A 165 -12.25 13.21 9.16
C GLY A 165 -12.08 11.77 8.69
N GLY A 166 -12.74 10.81 9.38
CA GLY A 166 -12.76 9.39 9.02
C GLY A 166 -11.83 8.52 9.88
N LEU A 167 -11.78 7.21 9.55
CA LEU A 167 -10.98 6.21 10.30
C LEU A 167 -9.48 6.53 10.31
N ALA A 168 -8.98 7.15 9.23
CA ALA A 168 -7.62 7.70 9.17
C ALA A 168 -7.42 8.86 10.14
N GLY A 169 -8.44 9.68 10.37
CA GLY A 169 -8.42 10.76 11.36
C GLY A 169 -8.41 10.27 12.81
N LEU A 170 -9.02 9.14 13.10
CA LEU A 170 -8.97 8.54 14.43
C LEU A 170 -7.58 7.99 14.76
N LEU A 171 -6.91 7.37 13.78
CA LEU A 171 -5.53 6.91 13.97
C LEU A 171 -4.59 8.11 14.12
N VAL A 172 -4.73 9.14 13.28
CA VAL A 172 -3.92 10.37 13.36
C VAL A 172 -4.23 11.16 14.64
N SER A 173 -5.49 11.20 15.13
CA SER A 173 -5.82 11.88 16.37
C SER A 173 -5.31 11.16 17.63
N ALA A 174 -5.26 9.82 17.60
CA ALA A 174 -4.63 9.03 18.66
C ALA A 174 -3.13 9.30 18.73
N ILE A 175 -2.47 9.45 17.57
CA ILE A 175 -1.06 9.81 17.45
C ILE A 175 -0.84 11.27 17.86
N ALA A 176 -1.68 12.21 17.39
CA ALA A 176 -1.57 13.63 17.72
C ALA A 176 -1.72 13.93 19.23
N THR A 177 -2.44 13.09 19.98
CA THR A 177 -2.54 13.21 21.44
C THR A 177 -1.22 12.82 22.13
N ALA A 178 -0.40 11.98 21.52
CA ALA A 178 0.93 11.60 22.01
C ALA A 178 2.02 12.64 21.66
N VAL A 179 1.82 13.42 20.59
CA VAL A 179 2.83 14.36 20.03
C VAL A 179 2.98 15.67 20.84
N ASN A 180 2.16 15.91 21.86
CA ASN A 180 2.34 17.10 22.73
C ASN A 180 3.58 17.04 23.63
N THR A 181 4.49 16.08 23.46
CA THR A 181 5.75 15.97 24.19
C THR A 181 6.93 15.69 23.27
N ALA A 182 7.56 16.73 22.79
CA ALA A 182 9.02 16.89 22.52
C ALA A 182 9.74 16.03 21.48
N ALA A 183 9.20 14.98 20.85
CA ALA A 183 9.82 14.28 19.73
C ALA A 183 8.75 13.71 18.81
N VAL A 184 8.75 14.11 17.54
CA VAL A 184 7.90 13.51 16.50
C VAL A 184 8.40 12.09 16.25
N ASP A 185 7.58 11.07 16.59
CA ASP A 185 7.89 9.69 16.26
C ASP A 185 7.45 9.39 14.81
N TYR A 186 8.41 9.38 13.89
CA TYR A 186 8.15 9.13 12.47
C TYR A 186 7.71 7.68 12.20
N VAL A 187 7.93 6.73 13.12
CA VAL A 187 7.45 5.36 13.04
C VAL A 187 5.92 5.31 13.01
N ASP A 188 5.25 6.15 13.79
CA ASP A 188 3.79 6.25 13.80
C ASP A 188 3.23 6.63 12.41
N TYR A 189 3.92 7.51 11.70
CA TYR A 189 3.52 7.92 10.35
C TYR A 189 3.79 6.83 9.31
N ALA A 190 4.83 6.02 9.52
CA ALA A 190 5.07 4.82 8.73
C ALA A 190 3.91 3.81 8.90
N HIS A 191 3.38 3.63 10.12
CA HIS A 191 2.18 2.82 10.36
C HIS A 191 0.97 3.33 9.57
N VAL A 192 0.75 4.65 9.51
CA VAL A 192 -0.35 5.24 8.72
C VAL A 192 -0.17 4.96 7.23
N ALA A 193 1.05 5.10 6.71
CA ALA A 193 1.35 4.83 5.30
C ALA A 193 1.09 3.36 4.96
N ASN A 194 1.55 2.42 5.79
CA ASN A 194 1.36 0.98 5.61
C ASN A 194 -0.11 0.57 5.76
N ALA A 195 -0.85 1.13 6.72
CA ALA A 195 -2.29 0.89 6.87
C ALA A 195 -3.08 1.34 5.64
N ARG A 196 -2.64 2.40 4.95
CA ARG A 196 -3.26 2.87 3.72
C ARG A 196 -2.94 1.96 2.54
N LEU A 197 -1.70 1.51 2.45
CA LEU A 197 -1.19 0.62 1.40
C LEU A 197 -1.99 -0.68 1.35
N ILE A 198 -2.19 -1.37 2.48
CA ILE A 198 -2.87 -2.67 2.53
C ILE A 198 -4.38 -2.62 2.20
N ARG A 199 -5.03 -1.44 2.19
CA ARG A 199 -6.48 -1.34 1.88
C ARG A 199 -6.84 -1.88 0.50
N THR A 200 -5.91 -1.80 -0.44
CA THR A 200 -6.12 -2.30 -1.80
C THR A 200 -5.70 -3.75 -1.97
N LEU A 201 -4.93 -4.30 -1.02
CA LEU A 201 -4.42 -5.65 -1.10
C LEU A 201 -5.57 -6.67 -0.94
N PRO A 202 -5.70 -7.66 -1.82
CA PRO A 202 -6.53 -8.83 -1.57
C PRO A 202 -6.09 -9.54 -0.29
N VAL A 203 -7.04 -10.16 0.41
CA VAL A 203 -6.70 -10.92 1.62
C VAL A 203 -6.08 -12.26 1.27
N GLY A 204 -5.08 -12.66 2.05
CA GLY A 204 -4.33 -13.89 1.88
C GLY A 204 -5.03 -15.12 2.47
N PRO A 205 -4.46 -16.31 2.24
CA PRO A 205 -5.07 -17.61 2.59
C PRO A 205 -5.33 -17.83 4.07
N TYR A 206 -4.62 -17.12 4.95
CA TYR A 206 -4.79 -17.26 6.41
C TYR A 206 -5.78 -16.26 7.00
N HIS A 207 -6.41 -15.43 6.15
CA HIS A 207 -7.42 -14.47 6.59
C HIS A 207 -8.83 -15.09 6.57
N PRO A 208 -9.73 -14.81 7.56
CA PRO A 208 -11.09 -15.36 7.61
C PRO A 208 -11.97 -15.03 6.39
N ASN A 209 -11.65 -13.94 5.71
CA ASN A 209 -12.37 -13.51 4.50
C ASN A 209 -11.63 -13.88 3.19
N TYR A 210 -10.77 -14.89 3.24
CA TYR A 210 -10.07 -15.37 2.04
C TYR A 210 -11.03 -15.69 0.91
N LEU A 211 -10.76 -15.21 -0.30
CA LEU A 211 -11.58 -15.32 -1.52
C LEU A 211 -12.99 -14.69 -1.41
N LYS A 212 -13.31 -13.98 -0.33
CA LYS A 212 -14.61 -13.31 -0.14
C LYS A 212 -14.57 -11.81 -0.45
N ASP A 213 -13.38 -11.25 -0.66
CA ASP A 213 -13.16 -9.82 -0.91
C ASP A 213 -13.08 -9.44 -2.40
N GLN A 214 -13.28 -10.41 -3.30
CA GLN A 214 -13.19 -10.22 -4.76
C GLN A 214 -14.09 -9.11 -5.28
N ALA A 215 -15.33 -9.05 -4.80
CA ALA A 215 -16.32 -8.05 -5.19
C ALA A 215 -16.20 -6.72 -4.44
N MET A 216 -15.22 -6.57 -3.53
CA MET A 216 -15.04 -5.32 -2.79
C MET A 216 -14.58 -4.19 -3.75
N PRO A 217 -15.30 -3.05 -3.75
CA PRO A 217 -14.94 -1.93 -4.61
C PRO A 217 -13.61 -1.30 -4.17
N LEU A 218 -12.74 -1.03 -5.12
CA LEU A 218 -11.53 -0.24 -4.89
C LEU A 218 -11.84 1.24 -5.10
N GLN A 219 -11.80 2.00 -4.00
CA GLN A 219 -11.86 3.45 -4.11
C GLN A 219 -10.59 3.96 -4.81
N LYS A 220 -10.77 4.87 -5.78
CA LYS A 220 -9.65 5.57 -6.41
C LYS A 220 -8.73 6.16 -5.33
N GLN A 221 -7.48 5.74 -5.35
CA GLN A 221 -6.45 6.38 -4.54
C GLN A 221 -6.31 7.84 -5.01
N ARG A 222 -6.60 8.79 -4.12
CA ARG A 222 -6.36 10.23 -4.34
C ARG A 222 -5.14 10.64 -3.54
#